data_5b5e8124c4dd303519f2aa3c3f2175a1
#
_entry.id   5b5e8124c4dd303519f2aa3c3f2175a1
#
_cell.length_a   1.000
_cell.length_b   1.000
_cell.length_c   1.000
_cell.angle_alpha   90.00
_cell.angle_beta   90.00
_cell.angle_gamma   90.00
#
_symmetry.space_group_name_H-M   'P 1'
#
loop_
_entity.id
_entity.type
_entity.pdbx_description
1 polymer ?
#
loop_
_entity_poly.entity_id
_entity_poly.type
_entity_poly.pdbx_seq_one_letter_code
_entity_poly.pdbx_strand_id
1 'polypeptide(L)'
;GGLLDSRMGVLEFGKVCPTDGLDYIQSPGYNGHIELAKPVLYTQYLREIMQIIKCTCFSCSKLLISKQKYSYLLNYLPTDRGKVVRDLCKTVRRCGMDMDECSGCGCIQPDKLDKEGVATLTAKWGKTPGAADYHEIILTPELLLQKFKRISDDDITFMGFHPQWSRPQDMICEVFLVPPPAVRPSVKMNA
;
A
#
# COMPACT_ATOMS: atom_id res chain seq x y z
N GLY A 1 29.33 4.91 -3.16
CA GLY A 1 27.99 4.48 -2.78
C GLY A 1 27.91 2.99 -2.56
N GLY A 2 26.91 2.56 -1.88
CA GLY A 2 26.64 1.16 -1.54
C GLY A 2 26.18 1.02 -0.11
N LEU A 3 25.91 -0.22 0.32
CA LEU A 3 25.36 -0.51 1.67
C LEU A 3 26.32 -0.12 2.81
N LEU A 4 27.61 0.00 2.53
CA LEU A 4 28.66 0.39 3.51
C LEU A 4 29.20 1.78 3.21
N ASP A 5 28.41 2.67 2.64
CA ASP A 5 28.82 4.06 2.37
C ASP A 5 29.14 4.76 3.70
N SER A 6 30.33 5.35 3.79
CA SER A 6 30.82 6.02 5.02
C SER A 6 29.93 7.20 5.47
N ARG A 7 29.17 7.78 4.54
CA ARG A 7 28.20 8.86 4.85
C ARG A 7 27.04 8.41 5.74
N MET A 8 26.76 7.09 5.79
CA MET A 8 25.75 6.51 6.69
C MET A 8 26.30 6.24 8.09
N GLY A 9 27.59 6.47 8.33
CA GLY A 9 28.29 6.21 9.58
C GLY A 9 29.49 5.29 9.38
N VAL A 10 30.42 5.36 10.31
CA VAL A 10 31.65 4.58 10.31
C VAL A 10 31.65 3.57 11.46
N LEU A 11 32.27 2.41 11.26
CA LEU A 11 32.41 1.35 12.28
C LEU A 11 33.86 1.14 12.72
N GLU A 12 34.80 1.75 12.02
CA GLU A 12 36.22 1.51 12.23
C GLU A 12 36.84 2.60 13.12
N PHE A 13 37.69 2.16 14.05
CA PHE A 13 38.48 3.07 14.91
C PHE A 13 39.34 4.01 14.03
N GLY A 14 39.38 5.28 14.41
CA GLY A 14 40.19 6.30 13.74
C GLY A 14 39.58 6.83 12.41
N LYS A 15 38.40 6.35 11.99
CA LYS A 15 37.65 6.94 10.89
C LYS A 15 36.59 7.91 11.40
N VAL A 16 36.32 8.93 10.60
CA VAL A 16 35.34 9.99 10.87
C VAL A 16 34.23 9.90 9.84
N CYS A 17 33.00 10.03 10.28
CA CYS A 17 31.84 10.06 9.39
C CYS A 17 31.81 11.38 8.59
N PRO A 18 31.80 11.35 7.24
CA PRO A 18 31.82 12.57 6.44
C PRO A 18 30.55 13.44 6.60
N THR A 19 29.46 12.89 7.14
CA THR A 19 28.18 13.60 7.26
C THR A 19 28.18 14.54 8.49
N ASP A 20 28.72 14.09 9.61
CA ASP A 20 28.69 14.83 10.89
C ASP A 20 30.09 15.15 11.45
N GLY A 21 31.14 14.60 10.87
CA GLY A 21 32.51 14.78 11.36
C GLY A 21 32.82 14.05 12.66
N LEU A 22 31.95 13.16 13.12
CA LEU A 22 32.10 12.43 14.37
C LEU A 22 32.73 11.04 14.17
N ASP A 23 33.29 10.50 15.22
CA ASP A 23 33.85 9.16 15.23
C ASP A 23 32.76 8.07 15.39
N TYR A 24 33.16 6.80 15.35
CA TYR A 24 32.26 5.65 15.40
C TYR A 24 31.48 5.52 16.74
N ILE A 25 31.94 6.17 17.81
CA ILE A 25 31.29 6.17 19.13
C ILE A 25 30.25 7.27 19.22
N GLN A 26 30.54 8.43 18.65
CA GLN A 26 29.73 9.64 18.79
C GLN A 26 28.68 9.79 17.68
N SER A 27 28.95 9.28 16.49
CA SER A 27 28.02 9.37 15.35
C SER A 27 26.80 8.48 15.58
N PRO A 28 25.57 9.03 15.53
CA PRO A 28 24.33 8.22 15.64
C PRO A 28 24.08 7.36 14.40
N GLY A 29 24.77 7.64 13.30
CA GLY A 29 24.53 7.06 12.00
C GLY A 29 23.32 7.67 11.26
N TYR A 30 23.33 7.54 9.94
CA TYR A 30 22.34 8.13 9.05
C TYR A 30 21.73 7.08 8.14
N ASN A 31 20.42 7.18 7.92
CA ASN A 31 19.72 6.29 7.00
C ASN A 31 20.09 6.63 5.54
N GLY A 32 20.36 5.60 4.77
CA GLY A 32 20.42 5.67 3.32
C GLY A 32 19.10 5.24 2.68
N HIS A 33 19.05 5.22 1.36
CA HIS A 33 17.90 4.72 0.62
C HIS A 33 18.34 4.03 -0.68
N ILE A 34 17.48 3.15 -1.18
CA ILE A 34 17.61 2.50 -2.47
C ILE A 34 16.33 2.75 -3.25
N GLU A 35 16.43 3.45 -4.38
CA GLU A 35 15.33 3.56 -5.34
C GLU A 35 15.17 2.22 -6.06
N LEU A 36 13.99 1.63 -5.94
CA LEU A 36 13.70 0.35 -6.56
C LEU A 36 13.38 0.54 -8.04
N ALA A 37 13.92 -0.33 -8.90
CA ALA A 37 13.62 -0.30 -10.33
C ALA A 37 12.12 -0.55 -10.64
N LYS A 38 11.44 -1.29 -9.74
CA LYS A 38 9.98 -1.48 -9.74
C LYS A 38 9.46 -1.45 -8.31
N PRO A 39 8.28 -0.88 -8.07
CA PRO A 39 7.68 -0.89 -6.75
C PRO A 39 7.36 -2.32 -6.30
N VAL A 40 7.37 -2.55 -4.99
CA VAL A 40 7.01 -3.83 -4.38
C VAL A 40 5.98 -3.65 -3.27
N LEU A 41 5.11 -4.63 -3.07
CA LEU A 41 4.14 -4.61 -2.00
C LEU A 41 4.81 -4.94 -0.66
N TYR A 42 4.54 -4.15 0.38
CA TYR A 42 4.88 -4.56 1.73
C TYR A 42 4.00 -5.74 2.14
N THR A 43 4.61 -6.89 2.35
CA THR A 43 3.90 -8.16 2.66
C THR A 43 3.06 -8.07 3.93
N GLN A 44 3.46 -7.25 4.89
CA GLN A 44 2.74 -6.99 6.12
C GLN A 44 1.39 -6.28 5.90
N TYR A 45 1.23 -5.50 4.83
CA TYR A 45 0.00 -4.76 4.50
C TYR A 45 -0.85 -5.42 3.42
N LEU A 46 -0.55 -6.64 2.99
CA LEU A 46 -1.30 -7.32 1.93
C LEU A 46 -2.80 -7.46 2.25
N ARG A 47 -3.13 -7.69 3.52
CA ARG A 47 -4.51 -7.78 3.98
C ARG A 47 -5.25 -6.44 3.81
N GLU A 48 -4.62 -5.35 4.19
CA GLU A 48 -5.12 -3.99 4.08
C GLU A 48 -5.25 -3.58 2.60
N ILE A 49 -4.25 -3.87 1.79
CA ILE A 49 -4.25 -3.66 0.34
C ILE A 49 -5.45 -4.35 -0.30
N MET A 50 -5.68 -5.63 0.00
CA MET A 50 -6.84 -6.38 -0.51
C MET A 50 -8.17 -5.77 -0.06
N GLN A 51 -8.25 -5.25 1.17
CA GLN A 51 -9.45 -4.60 1.69
C GLN A 51 -9.73 -3.29 0.95
N ILE A 52 -8.70 -2.46 0.70
CA ILE A 52 -8.82 -1.21 -0.05
C ILE A 52 -9.30 -1.47 -1.47
N ILE A 53 -8.73 -2.48 -2.15
CA ILE A 53 -9.16 -2.86 -3.50
C ILE A 53 -10.65 -3.28 -3.53
N LYS A 54 -11.14 -3.94 -2.48
CA LYS A 54 -12.56 -4.32 -2.37
C LYS A 54 -13.49 -3.15 -2.06
N CYS A 55 -12.98 -2.07 -1.49
CA CYS A 55 -13.78 -0.88 -1.15
C CYS A 55 -13.78 0.16 -2.29
N THR A 56 -12.82 0.10 -3.19
CA THR A 56 -12.63 1.10 -4.25
C THR A 56 -12.89 0.51 -5.63
N CYS A 57 -13.47 1.30 -6.52
CA CYS A 57 -13.73 0.88 -7.89
C CYS A 57 -12.44 0.48 -8.62
N PHE A 58 -12.49 -0.65 -9.32
CA PHE A 58 -11.34 -1.17 -10.07
C PHE A 58 -10.88 -0.23 -11.19
N SER A 59 -11.78 0.52 -11.81
CA SER A 59 -11.49 1.43 -12.91
C SER A 59 -11.17 2.86 -12.43
N CYS A 60 -12.11 3.51 -11.74
CA CYS A 60 -11.99 4.94 -11.40
C CYS A 60 -11.43 5.23 -10.00
N SER A 61 -11.15 4.21 -9.19
CA SER A 61 -10.61 4.31 -7.82
C SER A 61 -11.50 5.04 -6.80
N LYS A 62 -12.73 5.45 -7.14
CA LYS A 62 -13.69 6.02 -6.20
C LYS A 62 -14.19 4.96 -5.21
N LEU A 63 -14.57 5.38 -4.02
CA LEU A 63 -15.23 4.52 -3.04
C LEU A 63 -16.52 3.94 -3.63
N LEU A 64 -16.84 2.67 -3.37
CA LEU A 64 -17.98 1.96 -3.97
C LEU A 64 -19.33 2.29 -3.32
N ILE A 65 -19.34 2.93 -2.15
CA ILE A 65 -20.55 3.30 -1.41
C ILE A 65 -20.73 4.82 -1.35
N SER A 66 -21.96 5.29 -1.21
CA SER A 66 -22.27 6.71 -1.07
C SER A 66 -21.87 7.25 0.29
N LYS A 67 -20.98 8.24 0.31
CA LYS A 67 -20.58 8.94 1.54
C LYS A 67 -21.74 9.73 2.16
N GLN A 68 -22.65 10.24 1.36
CA GLN A 68 -23.80 11.01 1.81
C GLN A 68 -24.79 10.10 2.57
N LYS A 69 -25.16 8.97 1.98
CA LYS A 69 -26.05 7.97 2.56
C LYS A 69 -25.52 7.43 3.90
N TYR A 70 -24.22 7.23 4.01
CA TYR A 70 -23.57 6.65 5.18
C TYR A 70 -22.77 7.69 6.00
N SER A 71 -23.12 8.97 5.92
CA SER A 71 -22.41 10.06 6.61
C SER A 71 -22.33 9.88 8.13
N TYR A 72 -23.29 9.19 8.74
CA TYR A 72 -23.30 8.86 10.17
C TYR A 72 -22.08 8.02 10.60
N LEU A 73 -21.43 7.32 9.68
CA LEU A 73 -20.21 6.54 9.97
C LEU A 73 -19.02 7.41 10.36
N LEU A 74 -19.01 8.69 10.02
CA LEU A 74 -17.96 9.62 10.43
C LEU A 74 -17.89 9.81 11.95
N ASN A 75 -18.98 9.52 12.66
CA ASN A 75 -19.02 9.55 14.12
C ASN A 75 -18.41 8.31 14.80
N TYR A 76 -18.12 7.26 14.01
CA TYR A 76 -17.46 6.05 14.51
C TYR A 76 -15.93 6.24 14.60
N LEU A 77 -15.30 5.49 15.50
CA LEU A 77 -13.83 5.39 15.51
C LEU A 77 -13.30 4.90 14.15
N PRO A 78 -12.14 5.40 13.68
CA PRO A 78 -11.61 5.04 12.36
C PRO A 78 -11.54 3.53 12.09
N THR A 79 -11.12 2.77 13.09
CA THR A 79 -11.03 1.29 12.99
C THR A 79 -12.36 0.61 12.79
N ASP A 80 -13.40 1.05 13.50
CA ASP A 80 -14.74 0.45 13.43
C ASP A 80 -15.46 0.92 12.18
N ARG A 81 -15.33 2.21 11.82
CA ARG A 81 -15.80 2.74 10.54
C ARG A 81 -15.24 1.94 9.36
N GLY A 82 -13.93 1.71 9.35
CA GLY A 82 -13.29 0.92 8.30
C GLY A 82 -13.83 -0.51 8.20
N LYS A 83 -14.21 -1.16 9.30
CA LYS A 83 -14.86 -2.48 9.28
C LYS A 83 -16.24 -2.42 8.62
N VAL A 84 -17.08 -1.46 9.03
CA VAL A 84 -18.44 -1.29 8.48
C VAL A 84 -18.39 -0.94 6.99
N VAL A 85 -17.51 -0.02 6.59
CA VAL A 85 -17.31 0.35 5.17
C VAL A 85 -16.94 -0.88 4.34
N ARG A 86 -16.03 -1.72 4.82
CA ARG A 86 -15.66 -2.97 4.11
C ARG A 86 -16.82 -3.93 3.96
N ASP A 87 -17.66 -4.06 4.98
CA ASP A 87 -18.79 -4.97 4.93
C ASP A 87 -19.88 -4.46 3.96
N LEU A 88 -20.12 -3.16 3.92
CA LEU A 88 -21.02 -2.54 2.96
C LEU A 88 -20.51 -2.71 1.51
N CYS A 89 -19.23 -2.48 1.27
CA CYS A 89 -18.64 -2.60 -0.07
C CYS A 89 -18.70 -4.03 -0.65
N LYS A 90 -18.76 -5.08 0.21
CA LYS A 90 -18.87 -6.48 -0.25
C LYS A 90 -20.11 -6.77 -1.11
N THR A 91 -21.16 -6.01 -0.92
CA THR A 91 -22.44 -6.20 -1.64
C THR A 91 -22.49 -5.46 -2.97
N VAL A 92 -21.58 -4.52 -3.20
CA VAL A 92 -21.57 -3.65 -4.39
C VAL A 92 -20.83 -4.32 -5.54
N ARG A 93 -21.58 -4.73 -6.56
CA ARG A 93 -21.04 -5.42 -7.75
C ARG A 93 -20.67 -4.50 -8.90
N ARG A 94 -21.20 -3.28 -8.93
CA ARG A 94 -20.97 -2.30 -9.99
C ARG A 94 -20.75 -0.91 -9.37
N CYS A 95 -19.78 -0.18 -9.88
CA CYS A 95 -19.51 1.20 -9.46
C CYS A 95 -20.71 2.10 -9.80
N GLY A 96 -21.22 2.82 -8.83
CA GLY A 96 -22.42 3.65 -8.98
C GLY A 96 -23.71 2.99 -8.50
N MET A 97 -23.70 1.69 -8.17
CA MET A 97 -24.91 0.97 -7.71
C MET A 97 -25.47 1.48 -6.38
N ASP A 98 -24.61 1.93 -5.48
CA ASP A 98 -24.98 2.49 -4.15
C ASP A 98 -24.66 3.99 -4.06
N MET A 99 -24.42 4.64 -5.19
CA MET A 99 -24.16 6.08 -5.31
C MET A 99 -25.30 6.76 -6.02
N ASP A 100 -25.36 8.11 -5.94
CA ASP A 100 -26.26 8.89 -6.78
C ASP A 100 -25.95 8.66 -8.26
N GLU A 101 -26.97 8.63 -9.10
CA GLU A 101 -26.97 8.13 -10.49
C GLU A 101 -25.86 8.65 -11.41
N CYS A 102 -25.21 9.76 -11.07
CA CYS A 102 -24.19 10.40 -11.90
C CYS A 102 -22.74 10.23 -11.41
N SER A 103 -22.47 9.55 -10.28
CA SER A 103 -21.15 9.58 -9.65
C SER A 103 -20.27 8.34 -9.91
N GLY A 104 -20.82 7.26 -10.43
CA GLY A 104 -20.10 6.01 -10.71
C GLY A 104 -19.72 5.84 -12.17
N CYS A 105 -18.64 5.10 -12.45
CA CYS A 105 -18.20 4.79 -13.82
C CYS A 105 -18.89 3.56 -14.43
N GLY A 106 -19.79 2.87 -13.71
CA GLY A 106 -20.50 1.67 -14.18
C GLY A 106 -19.65 0.39 -14.26
N CYS A 107 -18.36 0.44 -13.91
CA CYS A 107 -17.47 -0.71 -13.99
C CYS A 107 -17.90 -1.84 -13.06
N ILE A 108 -17.88 -3.08 -13.56
CA ILE A 108 -18.15 -4.30 -12.77
C ILE A 108 -16.92 -4.59 -11.92
N GLN A 109 -17.14 -4.83 -10.63
CA GLN A 109 -16.09 -5.14 -9.69
C GLN A 109 -15.71 -6.62 -9.73
N PRO A 110 -14.46 -6.98 -9.39
CA PRO A 110 -14.06 -8.38 -9.34
C PRO A 110 -14.85 -9.14 -8.27
N ASP A 111 -15.26 -10.36 -8.60
CA ASP A 111 -15.99 -11.23 -7.70
C ASP A 111 -15.09 -11.79 -6.61
N LYS A 112 -13.82 -12.03 -6.95
CA LYS A 112 -12.84 -12.63 -6.06
C LYS A 112 -11.48 -11.97 -6.22
N LEU A 113 -10.81 -11.77 -5.08
CA LEU A 113 -9.41 -11.40 -5.01
C LEU A 113 -8.66 -12.55 -4.36
N ASP A 114 -7.77 -13.17 -5.10
CA ASP A 114 -6.94 -14.26 -4.62
C ASP A 114 -5.52 -13.76 -4.34
N LYS A 115 -4.89 -14.39 -3.37
CA LYS A 115 -3.46 -14.22 -3.08
C LYS A 115 -2.75 -15.50 -3.50
N GLU A 116 -1.80 -15.36 -4.40
CA GLU A 116 -0.95 -16.45 -4.88
C GLU A 116 0.48 -16.24 -4.37
N GLY A 117 1.05 -17.26 -3.76
CA GLY A 117 2.41 -17.16 -3.19
C GLY A 117 2.54 -16.09 -2.11
N VAL A 118 3.67 -15.38 -2.11
CA VAL A 118 4.04 -14.43 -1.04
C VAL A 118 3.36 -13.07 -1.23
N ALA A 119 3.33 -12.53 -2.44
CA ALA A 119 2.91 -11.14 -2.70
C ALA A 119 2.19 -10.95 -4.04
N THR A 120 1.79 -12.01 -4.73
CA THR A 120 1.03 -11.92 -5.97
C THR A 120 -0.46 -11.85 -5.64
N LEU A 121 -1.11 -10.82 -6.14
CA LEU A 121 -2.56 -10.65 -6.02
C LEU A 121 -3.20 -10.78 -7.39
N THR A 122 -4.34 -11.46 -7.45
CA THR A 122 -5.10 -11.71 -8.68
C THR A 122 -6.55 -11.32 -8.49
N ALA A 123 -7.08 -10.57 -9.44
CA ALA A 123 -8.50 -10.21 -9.47
C ALA A 123 -9.22 -11.08 -10.51
N LYS A 124 -10.33 -11.70 -10.11
CA LYS A 124 -11.13 -12.61 -10.95
C LYS A 124 -12.56 -12.10 -11.08
N TRP A 125 -13.05 -12.05 -12.30
CA TRP A 125 -14.45 -11.77 -12.62
C TRP A 125 -15.16 -13.07 -12.99
N GLY A 126 -16.41 -13.22 -12.56
CA GLY A 126 -17.23 -14.37 -12.88
C GLY A 126 -17.39 -14.59 -14.38
N LYS A 127 -17.80 -15.78 -14.76
CA LYS A 127 -18.05 -16.14 -16.17
C LYS A 127 -19.11 -15.21 -16.77
N THR A 128 -18.74 -14.50 -17.81
CA THR A 128 -19.71 -13.86 -18.68
C THR A 128 -20.55 -14.96 -19.35
N PRO A 129 -21.87 -14.83 -19.46
CA PRO A 129 -22.66 -15.80 -20.20
C PRO A 129 -22.09 -16.03 -21.59
N GLY A 130 -21.65 -17.27 -21.90
CA GLY A 130 -21.01 -17.62 -23.16
C GLY A 130 -19.48 -17.68 -23.18
N ALA A 131 -18.77 -17.27 -22.09
CA ALA A 131 -17.33 -17.42 -22.00
C ALA A 131 -16.94 -18.74 -21.31
N ALA A 132 -15.93 -19.42 -21.85
CA ALA A 132 -15.42 -20.67 -21.27
C ALA A 132 -14.66 -20.45 -19.97
N ASP A 133 -13.95 -19.31 -19.83
CA ASP A 133 -13.03 -19.02 -18.75
C ASP A 133 -13.38 -17.77 -17.97
N TYR A 134 -12.84 -17.66 -16.74
CA TYR A 134 -12.88 -16.44 -15.94
C TYR A 134 -11.94 -15.39 -16.51
N HIS A 135 -12.39 -14.14 -16.53
CA HIS A 135 -11.47 -13.03 -16.80
C HIS A 135 -10.62 -12.78 -15.54
N GLU A 136 -9.32 -12.90 -15.69
CA GLU A 136 -8.37 -12.79 -14.59
C GLU A 136 -7.29 -11.74 -14.90
N ILE A 137 -6.97 -10.91 -13.91
CA ILE A 137 -5.91 -9.89 -14.03
C ILE A 137 -4.98 -10.01 -12.83
N ILE A 138 -3.68 -10.12 -13.11
CA ILE A 138 -2.64 -10.03 -12.07
C ILE A 138 -2.48 -8.56 -11.69
N LEU A 139 -2.60 -8.29 -10.38
CA LEU A 139 -2.47 -6.95 -9.81
C LEU A 139 -0.99 -6.66 -9.52
N THR A 140 -0.31 -6.05 -10.49
CA THR A 140 1.07 -5.64 -10.28
C THR A 140 1.17 -4.48 -9.29
N PRO A 141 2.29 -4.34 -8.54
CA PRO A 141 2.48 -3.23 -7.62
C PRO A 141 2.36 -1.86 -8.30
N GLU A 142 2.83 -1.72 -9.56
CA GLU A 142 2.71 -0.49 -10.35
C GLU A 142 1.25 -0.10 -10.60
N LEU A 143 0.43 -1.09 -11.00
CA LEU A 143 -1.01 -0.89 -11.24
C LEU A 143 -1.72 -0.48 -9.95
N LEU A 144 -1.40 -1.12 -8.84
CA LEU A 144 -1.97 -0.79 -7.53
C LEU A 144 -1.55 0.59 -7.06
N LEU A 145 -0.29 0.96 -7.26
CA LEU A 145 0.23 2.29 -6.93
C LEU A 145 -0.51 3.39 -7.68
N GLN A 146 -0.71 3.22 -8.99
CA GLN A 146 -1.48 4.16 -9.81
C GLN A 146 -2.93 4.29 -9.34
N LYS A 147 -3.56 3.17 -8.96
CA LYS A 147 -4.91 3.18 -8.39
C LYS A 147 -4.97 3.91 -7.07
N PHE A 148 -4.06 3.63 -6.16
CA PHE A 148 -4.06 4.19 -4.81
C PHE A 148 -3.76 5.70 -4.82
N LYS A 149 -2.91 6.18 -5.72
CA LYS A 149 -2.65 7.62 -5.93
C LYS A 149 -3.91 8.39 -6.40
N ARG A 150 -4.90 7.72 -7.00
CA ARG A 150 -6.16 8.35 -7.46
C ARG A 150 -7.24 8.42 -6.39
N ILE A 151 -7.08 7.73 -5.25
CA ILE A 151 -8.07 7.74 -4.19
C ILE A 151 -8.06 9.13 -3.53
N SER A 152 -9.25 9.75 -3.39
CA SER A 152 -9.38 11.07 -2.78
C SER A 152 -9.13 11.01 -1.26
N ASP A 153 -8.71 12.13 -0.68
CA ASP A 153 -8.47 12.23 0.76
C ASP A 153 -9.74 12.00 1.58
N ASP A 154 -10.89 12.40 1.04
CA ASP A 154 -12.20 12.13 1.66
C ASP A 154 -12.51 10.63 1.69
N ASP A 155 -12.22 9.90 0.58
CA ASP A 155 -12.44 8.46 0.52
C ASP A 155 -11.49 7.72 1.47
N ILE A 156 -10.23 8.16 1.55
CA ILE A 156 -9.24 7.64 2.49
C ILE A 156 -9.73 7.80 3.94
N THR A 157 -10.17 9.00 4.29
CA THR A 157 -10.71 9.30 5.62
C THR A 157 -11.95 8.46 5.91
N PHE A 158 -12.85 8.32 4.94
CA PHE A 158 -14.07 7.54 5.09
C PHE A 158 -13.80 6.04 5.31
N MET A 159 -12.79 5.49 4.66
CA MET A 159 -12.32 4.11 4.87
C MET A 159 -11.63 3.88 6.22
N GLY A 160 -11.39 4.92 7.01
CA GLY A 160 -10.76 4.83 8.34
C GLY A 160 -9.24 5.00 8.32
N PHE A 161 -8.66 5.46 7.22
CA PHE A 161 -7.25 5.82 7.13
C PHE A 161 -7.04 7.33 7.34
N HIS A 162 -5.80 7.73 7.56
CA HIS A 162 -5.44 9.14 7.72
C HIS A 162 -4.72 9.64 6.46
N PRO A 163 -5.23 10.71 5.78
CA PRO A 163 -4.70 11.13 4.48
C PRO A 163 -3.26 11.67 4.51
N GLN A 164 -2.74 12.06 5.67
CA GLN A 164 -1.35 12.53 5.82
C GLN A 164 -0.39 11.44 6.29
N TRP A 165 -0.86 10.45 7.08
CA TRP A 165 0.01 9.52 7.81
C TRP A 165 -0.14 8.05 7.41
N SER A 166 -1.21 7.69 6.70
CA SER A 166 -1.49 6.30 6.33
C SER A 166 -2.21 6.21 4.98
N ARG A 167 -1.62 6.78 3.95
CA ARG A 167 -2.19 6.67 2.61
C ARG A 167 -2.03 5.24 2.07
N PRO A 168 -3.00 4.74 1.29
CA PRO A 168 -2.89 3.44 0.66
C PRO A 168 -1.62 3.24 -0.18
N GLN A 169 -1.15 4.28 -0.85
CA GLN A 169 0.08 4.25 -1.65
C GLN A 169 1.34 3.95 -0.83
N ASP A 170 1.36 4.33 0.46
CA ASP A 170 2.52 4.13 1.36
C ASP A 170 2.69 2.64 1.76
N MET A 171 1.70 1.80 1.43
CA MET A 171 1.78 0.35 1.57
C MET A 171 2.55 -0.32 0.41
N ILE A 172 3.02 0.48 -0.53
CA ILE A 172 3.81 0.05 -1.70
C ILE A 172 5.16 0.73 -1.64
N CYS A 173 6.23 -0.04 -1.62
CA CYS A 173 7.59 0.44 -1.50
C CYS A 173 8.13 0.83 -2.87
N GLU A 174 8.39 2.12 -3.08
CA GLU A 174 9.14 2.66 -4.24
C GLU A 174 10.60 2.92 -3.85
N VAL A 175 10.82 3.30 -2.58
CA VAL A 175 12.14 3.62 -2.03
C VAL A 175 12.37 2.81 -0.77
N PHE A 176 13.40 1.97 -0.80
CA PHE A 176 13.73 1.11 0.34
C PHE A 176 14.69 1.83 1.29
N LEU A 177 14.32 1.92 2.55
CA LEU A 177 15.15 2.52 3.60
C LEU A 177 16.29 1.58 3.99
N VAL A 178 17.53 2.11 4.02
CA VAL A 178 18.72 1.39 4.45
C VAL A 178 19.18 1.97 5.79
N PRO A 179 19.09 1.19 6.89
CA PRO A 179 19.55 1.66 8.18
C PRO A 179 21.09 1.82 8.22
N PRO A 180 21.64 2.65 9.14
CA PRO A 180 23.07 2.86 9.24
C PRO A 180 23.82 1.56 9.60
N PRO A 181 25.12 1.44 9.25
CA PRO A 181 25.92 0.25 9.52
C PRO A 181 25.93 -0.20 10.99
N ALA A 182 25.85 0.73 11.94
CA ALA A 182 25.83 0.44 13.36
C ALA A 182 24.61 -0.39 13.81
N VAL A 183 23.46 -0.24 13.12
CA VAL A 183 22.23 -1.00 13.41
C VAL A 183 22.27 -2.42 12.80
N ARG A 184 23.11 -2.63 11.79
CA ARG A 184 23.26 -3.91 11.07
C ARG A 184 24.73 -4.37 11.02
N PRO A 185 25.38 -4.60 12.17
CA PRO A 185 26.78 -4.98 12.21
C PRO A 185 27.00 -6.34 11.52
N SER A 186 28.08 -6.46 10.74
CA SER A 186 28.52 -7.73 10.19
C SER A 186 29.38 -8.48 11.21
N VAL A 187 29.07 -9.74 11.48
CA VAL A 187 29.90 -10.63 12.29
C VAL A 187 30.76 -11.49 11.37
N LYS A 188 32.08 -11.44 11.55
CA LYS A 188 32.97 -12.42 10.91
C LYS A 188 32.73 -13.77 11.62
N MET A 189 32.15 -14.72 10.93
CA MET A 189 32.17 -16.11 11.37
C MET A 189 33.58 -16.62 11.16
N ASN A 190 34.31 -16.87 12.23
CA ASN A 190 35.56 -17.63 12.14
C ASN A 190 35.16 -19.06 11.70
N ALA A 191 35.61 -19.45 10.51
CA ALA A 191 35.52 -20.80 10.02
C ALA A 191 36.49 -21.70 10.77
#